data_9342204d014636c5f839286c7394c622
#
_entry.id   9342204d014636c5f839286c7394c622
#
_cell.length_a   1.000
_cell.length_b   1.000
_cell.length_c   1.000
_cell.angle_alpha   90.00
_cell.angle_beta   90.00
_cell.angle_gamma   90.00
#
_symmetry.space_group_name_H-M   'P 1'
#
loop_
_entity.id
_entity.type
_entity.pdbx_description
1 polymer ?
#
loop_
_entity_poly.entity_id
_entity_poly.type
_entity_poly.pdbx_seq_one_letter_code
_entity_poly.pdbx_strand_id
1 'polypeptide(L)'
;SWGQGLSDWIGAHGRALGYFGGIPAQVVSDNLKSGVTRACFYEPAVNRTYADMAEHYGTARAIVLGPMADKGSLPARPRKPRDKAKVEVAVQIAQRWIVARLRNQRFFSLTDLNAAIRVLVDRLNDRVTRHLGASRRDLFEQVERSALRPLPTEPYVFSEWKQCTVGLDYHVEVAKHYYSAPHGLLREKVWVRLTARTVEIFHH
;
A
#
# COMPACT_ATOMS: atom_id res chain seq x y z
N SER A 1 13.36 -0.86 1.00
CA SER A 1 13.38 -0.46 -0.42
C SER A 1 14.35 0.69 -0.64
N TRP A 2 14.94 0.76 -1.82
CA TRP A 2 15.87 1.83 -2.22
C TRP A 2 15.15 3.02 -2.85
N GLY A 3 13.90 2.85 -3.23
CA GLY A 3 13.12 3.86 -3.95
C GLY A 3 11.83 4.25 -3.25
N GLN A 4 11.15 5.23 -3.85
CA GLN A 4 9.82 5.70 -3.45
C GLN A 4 8.81 5.51 -4.59
N GLY A 5 9.11 4.59 -5.51
CA GLY A 5 8.22 4.25 -6.60
C GLY A 5 6.97 3.52 -6.13
N LEU A 6 6.00 3.38 -7.03
CA LEU A 6 4.74 2.70 -6.75
C LEU A 6 4.97 1.26 -6.28
N SER A 7 5.89 0.52 -6.91
CA SER A 7 6.25 -0.85 -6.54
C SER A 7 6.83 -0.95 -5.12
N ASP A 8 7.71 0.00 -4.74
CA ASP A 8 8.28 0.06 -3.40
C ASP A 8 7.20 0.31 -2.34
N TRP A 9 6.29 1.22 -2.66
CA TRP A 9 5.18 1.62 -1.79
C TRP A 9 4.19 0.47 -1.59
N ILE A 10 3.77 -0.20 -2.67
CA ILE A 10 2.93 -1.41 -2.63
C ILE A 10 3.62 -2.52 -1.83
N GLY A 11 4.89 -2.79 -2.12
CA GLY A 11 5.67 -3.79 -1.39
C GLY A 11 5.83 -3.46 0.11
N ALA A 12 5.88 -2.16 0.48
CA ALA A 12 5.90 -1.74 1.88
C ALA A 12 4.60 -2.09 2.61
N HIS A 13 3.43 -1.93 1.94
CA HIS A 13 2.14 -2.35 2.50
C HIS A 13 2.09 -3.86 2.75
N GLY A 14 2.47 -4.68 1.77
CA GLY A 14 2.51 -6.14 1.95
C GLY A 14 3.40 -6.57 3.12
N ARG A 15 4.60 -5.96 3.23
CA ARG A 15 5.51 -6.22 4.37
C ARG A 15 4.93 -5.76 5.71
N ALA A 16 4.21 -4.64 5.74
CA ALA A 16 3.56 -4.17 6.96
C ALA A 16 2.43 -5.11 7.41
N LEU A 17 1.58 -5.55 6.48
CA LEU A 17 0.53 -6.53 6.76
C LEU A 17 1.13 -7.85 7.27
N GLY A 18 2.20 -8.33 6.64
CA GLY A 18 2.95 -9.50 7.11
C GLY A 18 3.56 -9.31 8.50
N TYR A 19 4.07 -8.11 8.83
CA TYR A 19 4.58 -7.80 10.15
C TYR A 19 3.49 -7.81 11.24
N PHE A 20 2.30 -7.28 10.92
CA PHE A 20 1.15 -7.32 11.83
C PHE A 20 0.53 -8.72 11.94
N GLY A 21 0.81 -9.60 10.98
CA GLY A 21 0.22 -10.93 10.95
C GLY A 21 -1.25 -10.96 10.59
N GLY A 22 -1.76 -9.90 9.94
CA GLY A 22 -3.16 -9.81 9.54
C GLY A 22 -3.52 -8.51 8.83
N ILE A 23 -4.76 -8.41 8.41
CA ILE A 23 -5.30 -7.34 7.61
C ILE A 23 -6.23 -6.47 8.47
N PRO A 24 -5.93 -5.17 8.66
CA PRO A 24 -6.82 -4.27 9.36
C PRO A 24 -8.10 -4.01 8.55
N ALA A 25 -9.18 -3.67 9.24
CA ALA A 25 -10.44 -3.31 8.59
C ALA A 25 -10.29 -2.11 7.66
N GLN A 26 -9.42 -1.17 8.00
CA GLN A 26 -9.18 0.05 7.24
C GLN A 26 -7.70 0.37 7.13
N VAL A 27 -7.30 0.84 5.94
CA VAL A 27 -5.98 1.44 5.70
C VAL A 27 -6.21 2.87 5.23
N VAL A 28 -5.70 3.84 5.99
CA VAL A 28 -5.77 5.27 5.61
C VAL A 28 -4.44 5.65 4.98
N SER A 29 -4.43 5.84 3.67
CA SER A 29 -3.25 6.30 2.94
C SER A 29 -3.18 7.82 2.91
N ASP A 30 -1.97 8.37 2.85
CA ASP A 30 -1.77 9.77 2.49
C ASP A 30 -2.09 9.99 1.00
N ASN A 31 -2.37 11.25 0.63
CA ASN A 31 -2.58 11.69 -0.76
C ASN A 31 -1.27 11.69 -1.57
N LEU A 32 -0.50 10.62 -1.48
CA LEU A 32 0.69 10.41 -2.31
C LEU A 32 0.26 10.03 -3.73
N LYS A 33 0.96 10.55 -4.73
CA LYS A 33 0.72 10.21 -6.15
C LYS A 33 0.79 8.70 -6.42
N SER A 34 1.52 7.97 -5.61
CA SER A 34 1.59 6.49 -5.67
C SER A 34 0.28 5.79 -5.30
N GLY A 35 -0.54 6.40 -4.44
CA GLY A 35 -1.83 5.84 -4.01
C GLY A 35 -3.02 6.53 -4.64
N VAL A 36 -2.87 7.81 -5.01
CA VAL A 36 -3.97 8.66 -5.49
C VAL A 36 -3.53 9.37 -6.76
N THR A 37 -4.20 9.11 -7.88
CA THR A 37 -3.91 9.75 -9.17
C THR A 37 -4.46 11.17 -9.22
N ARG A 38 -5.55 11.44 -8.50
CA ARG A 38 -6.16 12.75 -8.40
C ARG A 38 -6.60 13.02 -6.96
N ALA A 39 -5.92 13.95 -6.30
CA ALA A 39 -6.34 14.44 -4.99
C ALA A 39 -7.56 15.35 -5.15
N CYS A 40 -8.73 14.91 -4.69
CA CYS A 40 -9.96 15.68 -4.66
C CYS A 40 -10.55 15.62 -3.25
N PHE A 41 -11.23 16.71 -2.85
CA PHE A 41 -11.86 16.79 -1.53
C PHE A 41 -13.06 15.83 -1.41
N TYR A 42 -13.77 15.60 -2.52
CA TYR A 42 -15.00 14.80 -2.56
C TYR A 42 -14.76 13.38 -3.08
N GLU A 43 -13.98 13.23 -4.15
CA GLU A 43 -13.73 11.95 -4.82
C GLU A 43 -12.25 11.83 -5.25
N PRO A 44 -11.34 11.40 -4.38
CA PRO A 44 -9.97 11.16 -4.78
C PRO A 44 -9.90 9.93 -5.69
N ALA A 45 -9.34 10.10 -6.88
CA ALA A 45 -9.11 8.99 -7.79
C ALA A 45 -7.92 8.14 -7.28
N VAL A 46 -8.21 6.91 -6.93
CA VAL A 46 -7.20 5.94 -6.44
C VAL A 46 -6.41 5.36 -7.62
N ASN A 47 -5.12 5.16 -7.43
CA ASN A 47 -4.30 4.46 -8.40
C ASN A 47 -4.80 3.02 -8.58
N ARG A 48 -5.00 2.56 -9.83
CA ARG A 48 -5.56 1.23 -10.12
C ARG A 48 -4.71 0.09 -9.56
N THR A 49 -3.40 0.21 -9.61
CA THR A 49 -2.48 -0.78 -9.01
C THR A 49 -2.65 -0.87 -7.50
N TYR A 50 -2.89 0.27 -6.82
CA TYR A 50 -3.18 0.26 -5.39
C TYR A 50 -4.55 -0.33 -5.08
N ALA A 51 -5.56 -0.04 -5.93
CA ALA A 51 -6.88 -0.65 -5.81
C ALA A 51 -6.82 -2.18 -5.97
N ASP A 52 -6.06 -2.68 -6.94
CA ASP A 52 -5.82 -4.10 -7.17
C ASP A 52 -5.17 -4.78 -5.95
N MET A 53 -4.16 -4.15 -5.35
CA MET A 53 -3.55 -4.63 -4.10
C MET A 53 -4.56 -4.65 -2.95
N ALA A 54 -5.34 -3.60 -2.81
CA ALA A 54 -6.31 -3.48 -1.74
C ALA A 54 -7.45 -4.51 -1.89
N GLU A 55 -7.85 -4.82 -3.11
CA GLU A 55 -8.80 -5.88 -3.43
C GLU A 55 -8.25 -7.25 -3.06
N HIS A 56 -7.00 -7.55 -3.43
CA HIS A 56 -6.32 -8.79 -3.07
C HIS A 56 -6.31 -9.03 -1.55
N TYR A 57 -6.05 -8.00 -0.76
CA TYR A 57 -6.12 -8.08 0.71
C TYR A 57 -7.54 -7.87 1.28
N GLY A 58 -8.54 -7.71 0.42
CA GLY A 58 -9.92 -7.50 0.84
C GLY A 58 -10.18 -6.13 1.50
N THR A 59 -9.28 -5.16 1.34
CA THR A 59 -9.47 -3.78 1.84
C THR A 59 -10.09 -2.87 0.77
N ALA A 60 -10.28 -3.36 -0.45
CA ALA A 60 -10.69 -2.58 -1.61
C ALA A 60 -12.07 -1.94 -1.51
N ARG A 61 -13.01 -2.57 -0.82
CA ARG A 61 -14.40 -2.06 -0.74
C ARG A 61 -14.52 -0.64 -0.22
N ALA A 62 -13.50 -0.12 0.40
CA ALA A 62 -13.53 1.20 0.99
C ALA A 62 -12.72 2.25 0.26
N ILE A 63 -11.88 1.85 -0.68
CA ILE A 63 -11.19 2.79 -1.55
C ILE A 63 -12.16 3.35 -2.61
N VAL A 64 -13.14 2.56 -3.03
CA VAL A 64 -14.04 2.84 -4.18
C VAL A 64 -15.35 3.50 -3.75
N LEU A 65 -15.77 3.36 -2.50
CA LEU A 65 -17.03 3.88 -2.05
C LEU A 65 -16.81 5.15 -1.23
N GLY A 66 -17.26 6.26 -1.78
CA GLY A 66 -17.23 7.60 -1.16
C GLY A 66 -17.81 7.66 0.26
N PRO A 67 -18.08 8.84 0.82
CA PRO A 67 -18.25 9.09 2.26
C PRO A 67 -19.37 8.34 3.00
N MET A 68 -20.07 7.43 2.33
CA MET A 68 -21.12 6.58 2.91
C MET A 68 -20.74 5.10 3.07
N ALA A 69 -19.55 4.67 2.67
CA ALA A 69 -19.13 3.29 2.88
C ALA A 69 -18.51 3.15 4.27
N ASP A 70 -19.29 2.66 5.16
CA ASP A 70 -18.87 2.15 6.45
C ASP A 70 -17.76 1.10 6.21
N LYS A 71 -16.53 1.41 6.70
CA LYS A 71 -15.37 0.52 6.81
C LYS A 71 -14.52 0.26 5.56
N GLY A 72 -13.35 0.93 5.48
CA GLY A 72 -12.35 0.63 4.45
C GLY A 72 -11.20 1.63 4.35
N SER A 73 -10.36 1.54 3.33
CA SER A 73 -9.27 2.48 3.08
C SER A 73 -9.80 3.83 2.62
N LEU A 74 -9.55 4.85 3.41
CA LEU A 74 -9.89 6.23 3.07
C LEU A 74 -8.59 7.03 2.88
N PRO A 75 -8.39 7.72 1.75
CA PRO A 75 -7.33 8.70 1.66
C PRO A 75 -7.61 9.85 2.63
N ALA A 76 -6.57 10.35 3.28
CA ALA A 76 -6.69 11.51 4.15
C ALA A 76 -7.19 12.72 3.34
N ARG A 77 -8.17 13.45 3.88
CA ARG A 77 -8.75 14.59 3.19
C ARG A 77 -7.74 15.74 3.08
N PRO A 78 -7.61 16.39 1.91
CA PRO A 78 -6.77 17.57 1.78
C PRO A 78 -7.16 18.64 2.81
N ARG A 79 -6.18 19.29 3.41
CA ARG A 79 -6.35 20.40 4.38
C ARG A 79 -7.10 20.06 5.67
N LYS A 80 -7.22 18.78 6.07
CA LYS A 80 -7.70 18.40 7.41
C LYS A 80 -6.57 17.82 8.25
N PRO A 81 -5.85 18.63 9.05
CA PRO A 81 -4.69 18.19 9.85
C PRO A 81 -5.03 17.11 10.86
N ARG A 82 -6.26 17.11 11.37
CA ARG A 82 -6.71 16.13 12.39
C ARG A 82 -6.70 14.67 11.89
N ASP A 83 -6.90 14.47 10.59
CA ASP A 83 -6.88 13.12 9.99
C ASP A 83 -5.46 12.52 10.02
N LYS A 84 -4.43 13.36 10.11
CA LYS A 84 -3.00 12.98 10.05
C LYS A 84 -2.24 13.12 11.37
N ALA A 85 -2.79 13.76 12.38
CA ALA A 85 -2.05 14.09 13.59
C ALA A 85 -1.34 12.87 14.23
N LYS A 86 -1.97 11.69 14.25
CA LYS A 86 -1.37 10.46 14.75
C LYS A 86 -0.22 9.96 13.88
N VAL A 87 -0.34 10.08 12.55
CA VAL A 87 0.71 9.65 11.61
C VAL A 87 1.91 10.58 11.71
N GLU A 88 1.70 11.89 11.80
CA GLU A 88 2.78 12.88 11.96
C GLU A 88 3.56 12.65 13.26
N VAL A 89 2.86 12.39 14.37
CA VAL A 89 3.50 12.02 15.64
C VAL A 89 4.29 10.71 15.50
N ALA A 90 3.73 9.70 14.82
CA ALA A 90 4.43 8.43 14.58
C ALA A 90 5.70 8.62 13.75
N VAL A 91 5.65 9.46 12.71
CA VAL A 91 6.84 9.82 11.90
C VAL A 91 7.90 10.50 12.77
N GLN A 92 7.52 11.46 13.60
CA GLN A 92 8.48 12.12 14.53
C GLN A 92 9.11 11.12 15.51
N ILE A 93 8.31 10.18 16.04
CA ILE A 93 8.82 9.12 16.91
C ILE A 93 9.83 8.26 16.14
N ALA A 94 9.49 7.82 14.93
CA ALA A 94 10.40 7.02 14.09
C ALA A 94 11.70 7.78 13.79
N GLN A 95 11.64 9.05 13.44
CA GLN A 95 12.81 9.88 13.19
C GLN A 95 13.71 9.99 14.43
N ARG A 96 13.14 10.30 15.58
CA ARG A 96 13.92 10.48 16.84
C ARG A 96 14.42 9.17 17.43
N TRP A 97 13.65 8.10 17.30
CA TRP A 97 13.99 6.81 17.91
C TRP A 97 14.82 5.90 17.01
N ILE A 98 14.58 5.91 15.72
CA ILE A 98 15.25 5.03 14.76
C ILE A 98 16.36 5.79 14.03
N VAL A 99 15.98 6.79 13.22
CA VAL A 99 16.93 7.47 12.33
C VAL A 99 18.03 8.16 13.11
N ALA A 100 17.71 8.88 14.20
CA ALA A 100 18.69 9.57 15.00
C ALA A 100 19.69 8.62 15.67
N ARG A 101 19.31 7.39 16.01
CA ARG A 101 20.20 6.39 16.60
C ARG A 101 21.09 5.70 15.60
N LEU A 102 20.64 5.57 14.36
CA LEU A 102 21.39 4.93 13.29
C LEU A 102 22.28 5.92 12.50
N ARG A 103 22.13 7.23 12.70
CA ARG A 103 22.77 8.27 11.89
C ARG A 103 24.30 8.18 11.81
N ASN A 104 24.95 7.66 12.85
CA ASN A 104 26.40 7.54 12.92
C ASN A 104 26.89 6.12 12.60
N GLN A 105 25.99 5.21 12.22
CA GLN A 105 26.34 3.84 11.83
C GLN A 105 26.47 3.75 10.32
N ARG A 106 27.42 2.94 9.85
CA ARG A 106 27.57 2.64 8.42
C ARG A 106 27.05 1.24 8.15
N PHE A 107 26.22 1.11 7.12
CA PHE A 107 25.66 -0.14 6.67
C PHE A 107 26.13 -0.44 5.26
N PHE A 108 26.57 -1.65 5.02
CA PHE A 108 27.04 -2.08 3.70
C PHE A 108 25.99 -2.86 2.91
N SER A 109 24.90 -3.22 3.57
CA SER A 109 23.74 -3.86 2.92
C SER A 109 22.41 -3.33 3.45
N LEU A 110 21.37 -3.44 2.62
CA LEU A 110 20.00 -3.14 3.04
C LEU A 110 19.51 -4.13 4.10
N THR A 111 20.01 -5.35 4.06
CA THR A 111 19.70 -6.41 5.05
C THR A 111 20.18 -6.01 6.44
N ASP A 112 21.42 -5.55 6.56
CA ASP A 112 21.99 -5.13 7.85
C ASP A 112 21.27 -3.90 8.41
N LEU A 113 20.96 -2.93 7.54
CA LEU A 113 20.17 -1.76 7.93
C LEU A 113 18.78 -2.17 8.42
N ASN A 114 18.09 -3.05 7.71
CA ASN A 114 16.77 -3.50 8.11
C ASN A 114 16.80 -4.32 9.41
N ALA A 115 17.84 -5.11 9.65
CA ALA A 115 18.04 -5.82 10.90
C ALA A 115 18.21 -4.85 12.08
N ALA A 116 19.04 -3.82 11.92
CA ALA A 116 19.22 -2.77 12.93
C ALA A 116 17.92 -1.99 13.21
N ILE A 117 17.18 -1.64 12.16
CA ILE A 117 15.87 -1.00 12.28
C ILE A 117 14.91 -1.90 13.07
N ARG A 118 14.84 -3.19 12.76
CA ARG A 118 13.95 -4.14 13.44
C ARG A 118 14.21 -4.19 14.94
N VAL A 119 15.46 -4.27 15.36
CA VAL A 119 15.84 -4.23 16.78
C VAL A 119 15.34 -2.96 17.46
N LEU A 120 15.43 -1.81 16.80
CA LEU A 120 14.95 -0.55 17.37
C LEU A 120 13.42 -0.45 17.39
N VAL A 121 12.73 -1.02 16.41
CA VAL A 121 11.26 -1.11 16.37
C VAL A 121 10.76 -2.00 17.49
N ASP A 122 11.38 -3.16 17.71
CA ASP A 122 11.00 -4.07 18.80
C ASP A 122 11.17 -3.39 20.16
N ARG A 123 12.31 -2.75 20.41
CA ARG A 123 12.55 -1.96 21.64
C ARG A 123 11.54 -0.82 21.81
N LEU A 124 11.12 -0.16 20.72
CA LEU A 124 10.11 0.88 20.76
C LEU A 124 8.73 0.32 21.13
N ASN A 125 8.39 -0.84 20.58
CA ASN A 125 7.11 -1.49 20.82
C ASN A 125 7.01 -2.10 22.22
N ASP A 126 8.12 -2.58 22.78
CA ASP A 126 8.18 -3.14 24.14
C ASP A 126 8.23 -2.08 25.24
N ARG A 127 8.48 -0.82 24.86
CA ARG A 127 8.55 0.27 25.84
C ARG A 127 7.19 0.60 26.42
N VAL A 128 7.04 0.47 27.74
CA VAL A 128 5.87 0.92 28.47
C VAL A 128 5.70 2.43 28.37
N THR A 129 4.51 2.88 27.98
CA THR A 129 4.16 4.30 27.90
C THR A 129 3.51 4.76 29.20
N ARG A 130 3.97 5.89 29.77
CA ARG A 130 3.49 6.38 31.06
C ARG A 130 1.97 6.62 31.09
N HIS A 131 1.39 7.09 29.99
CA HIS A 131 -0.04 7.42 29.93
C HIS A 131 -0.95 6.19 29.90
N LEU A 132 -0.46 5.06 29.36
CA LEU A 132 -1.29 3.87 29.16
C LEU A 132 -0.93 2.74 30.15
N GLY A 133 0.20 2.86 30.85
CA GLY A 133 0.69 1.82 31.75
C GLY A 133 1.06 0.50 31.04
N ALA A 134 1.07 0.50 29.70
CA ALA A 134 1.30 -0.68 28.87
C ALA A 134 2.23 -0.35 27.70
N SER A 135 2.84 -1.36 27.13
CA SER A 135 3.61 -1.24 25.90
C SER A 135 2.69 -1.24 24.65
N ARG A 136 3.23 -0.78 23.51
CA ARG A 136 2.49 -0.89 22.25
C ARG A 136 2.24 -2.35 21.86
N ARG A 137 3.19 -3.23 22.14
CA ARG A 137 3.06 -4.66 21.92
C ARG A 137 1.92 -5.25 22.75
N ASP A 138 1.84 -4.93 24.04
CA ASP A 138 0.76 -5.41 24.90
C ASP A 138 -0.61 -4.98 24.39
N LEU A 139 -0.74 -3.71 24.03
CA LEU A 139 -2.00 -3.17 23.48
C LEU A 139 -2.37 -3.83 22.14
N PHE A 140 -1.40 -4.04 21.26
CA PHE A 140 -1.63 -4.72 20.00
C PHE A 140 -2.12 -6.16 20.23
N GLU A 141 -1.45 -6.93 21.08
CA GLU A 141 -1.80 -8.33 21.34
C GLU A 141 -3.16 -8.47 22.05
N GLN A 142 -3.46 -7.57 22.98
CA GLN A 142 -4.70 -7.65 23.78
C GLN A 142 -5.93 -7.12 23.04
N VAL A 143 -5.76 -6.09 22.20
CA VAL A 143 -6.90 -5.35 21.63
C VAL A 143 -6.97 -5.48 20.12
N GLU A 144 -5.86 -5.23 19.42
CA GLU A 144 -5.90 -5.04 17.97
C GLU A 144 -5.78 -6.36 17.21
N ARG A 145 -4.99 -7.30 17.71
CA ARG A 145 -4.70 -8.56 17.00
C ARG A 145 -5.96 -9.37 16.68
N SER A 146 -6.91 -9.42 17.61
CA SER A 146 -8.18 -10.13 17.42
C SER A 146 -9.10 -9.50 16.35
N ALA A 147 -8.91 -8.21 16.07
CA ALA A 147 -9.67 -7.48 15.06
C ALA A 147 -9.07 -7.60 13.65
N LEU A 148 -7.86 -8.15 13.52
CA LEU A 148 -7.24 -8.37 12.22
C LEU A 148 -7.86 -9.58 11.53
N ARG A 149 -8.08 -9.45 10.22
CA ARG A 149 -8.48 -10.58 9.36
C ARG A 149 -7.25 -11.39 8.95
N PRO A 150 -7.42 -12.68 8.63
CA PRO A 150 -6.31 -13.52 8.19
C PRO A 150 -5.71 -12.99 6.88
N LEU A 151 -4.40 -13.17 6.73
CA LEU A 151 -3.70 -12.90 5.47
C LEU A 151 -4.11 -13.92 4.41
N PRO A 152 -4.17 -13.54 3.12
CA PRO A 152 -4.33 -14.50 2.03
C PRO A 152 -3.11 -15.42 1.98
N THR A 153 -3.31 -16.63 1.49
CA THR A 153 -2.25 -17.65 1.36
C THR A 153 -1.12 -17.17 0.47
N GLU A 154 -1.48 -16.50 -0.63
CA GLU A 154 -0.51 -15.95 -1.58
C GLU A 154 -0.28 -14.46 -1.32
N PRO A 155 0.98 -14.01 -1.27
CA PRO A 155 1.26 -12.58 -1.17
C PRO A 155 0.88 -11.88 -2.47
N TYR A 156 0.50 -10.60 -2.38
CA TYR A 156 0.21 -9.80 -3.56
C TYR A 156 1.42 -9.69 -4.48
N VAL A 157 1.22 -10.03 -5.74
CA VAL A 157 2.20 -9.85 -6.81
C VAL A 157 1.99 -8.48 -7.44
N PHE A 158 3.01 -7.63 -7.40
CA PHE A 158 2.95 -6.30 -8.00
C PHE A 158 2.57 -6.38 -9.47
N SER A 159 1.60 -5.58 -9.85
CA SER A 159 1.14 -5.44 -11.24
C SER A 159 1.09 -3.96 -11.64
N GLU A 160 1.42 -3.69 -12.89
CA GLU A 160 1.19 -2.39 -13.51
C GLU A 160 -0.08 -2.45 -14.33
N TRP A 161 -0.93 -1.43 -14.17
CA TRP A 161 -2.15 -1.29 -14.96
C TRP A 161 -2.00 -0.18 -15.99
N LYS A 162 -2.28 -0.50 -17.23
CA LYS A 162 -2.22 0.44 -18.35
C LYS A 162 -3.48 0.33 -19.20
N GLN A 163 -4.05 1.47 -19.56
CA GLN A 163 -5.12 1.51 -20.56
C GLN A 163 -4.49 1.58 -21.93
N CYS A 164 -4.87 0.65 -22.82
CA CYS A 164 -4.43 0.57 -24.20
C CYS A 164 -5.63 0.58 -25.13
N THR A 165 -5.41 0.96 -26.39
CA THR A 165 -6.42 0.84 -27.46
C THR A 165 -6.01 -0.33 -28.35
N VAL A 166 -6.95 -1.19 -28.70
CA VAL A 166 -6.70 -2.31 -29.64
C VAL A 166 -6.47 -1.74 -31.04
N GLY A 167 -5.33 -2.08 -31.63
CA GLY A 167 -4.93 -1.66 -32.97
C GLY A 167 -5.75 -2.30 -34.09
N LEU A 168 -5.58 -1.80 -35.31
CA LEU A 168 -6.24 -2.35 -36.50
C LEU A 168 -5.79 -3.78 -36.83
N ASP A 169 -4.64 -4.15 -36.34
CA ASP A 169 -4.04 -5.49 -36.43
C ASP A 169 -4.45 -6.42 -35.30
N TYR A 170 -5.48 -6.02 -34.50
CA TYR A 170 -6.00 -6.78 -33.36
C TYR A 170 -4.99 -7.00 -32.23
N HIS A 171 -4.03 -6.09 -32.07
CA HIS A 171 -3.04 -6.16 -31.01
C HIS A 171 -3.12 -4.96 -30.07
N VAL A 172 -2.64 -5.16 -28.86
CA VAL A 172 -2.31 -4.11 -27.89
C VAL A 172 -0.80 -4.07 -27.69
N GLU A 173 -0.22 -2.89 -27.68
CA GLU A 173 1.19 -2.69 -27.39
C GLU A 173 1.39 -2.41 -25.91
N VAL A 174 2.18 -3.27 -25.24
CA VAL A 174 2.57 -3.11 -23.85
C VAL A 174 4.05 -3.42 -23.69
N ALA A 175 4.79 -2.50 -23.07
CA ALA A 175 6.23 -2.63 -22.86
C ALA A 175 7.03 -2.96 -24.13
N LYS A 176 6.62 -2.40 -25.29
CA LYS A 176 7.20 -2.64 -26.64
C LYS A 176 6.98 -4.06 -27.17
N HIS A 177 6.03 -4.79 -26.63
CA HIS A 177 5.57 -6.08 -27.14
C HIS A 177 4.11 -6.01 -27.56
N TYR A 178 3.74 -6.82 -28.54
CA TYR A 178 2.40 -6.89 -29.08
C TYR A 178 1.70 -8.15 -28.61
N TYR A 179 0.47 -7.99 -28.11
CA TYR A 179 -0.35 -9.08 -27.58
C TYR A 179 -1.69 -9.08 -28.32
N SER A 180 -2.10 -10.23 -28.82
CA SER A 180 -3.34 -10.39 -29.56
C SER A 180 -4.57 -10.12 -28.67
N ALA A 181 -5.53 -9.41 -29.21
CA ALA A 181 -6.83 -9.18 -28.60
C ALA A 181 -7.94 -9.70 -29.51
N PRO A 182 -9.12 -10.08 -28.98
CA PRO A 182 -10.26 -10.51 -29.80
C PRO A 182 -10.64 -9.45 -30.82
N HIS A 183 -10.97 -9.89 -32.05
CA HIS A 183 -11.31 -8.99 -33.18
C HIS A 183 -12.51 -8.07 -32.88
N GLY A 184 -13.46 -8.51 -32.03
CA GLY A 184 -14.59 -7.71 -31.60
C GLY A 184 -14.23 -6.48 -30.76
N LEU A 185 -12.98 -6.38 -30.30
CA LEU A 185 -12.49 -5.25 -29.49
C LEU A 185 -11.69 -4.22 -30.31
N LEU A 186 -11.80 -4.27 -31.65
CA LEU A 186 -11.13 -3.35 -32.54
C LEU A 186 -11.42 -1.89 -32.17
N ARG A 187 -10.36 -1.10 -31.95
CA ARG A 187 -10.41 0.31 -31.51
C ARG A 187 -11.00 0.54 -30.13
N GLU A 188 -11.38 -0.51 -29.41
CA GLU A 188 -11.84 -0.40 -28.04
C GLU A 188 -10.69 -0.14 -27.07
N LYS A 189 -11.01 0.53 -25.96
CA LYS A 189 -10.07 0.72 -24.85
C LYS A 189 -10.14 -0.49 -23.94
N VAL A 190 -9.01 -1.09 -23.69
CA VAL A 190 -8.86 -2.22 -22.78
C VAL A 190 -7.88 -1.86 -21.65
N TRP A 191 -8.06 -2.49 -20.51
CA TRP A 191 -7.07 -2.43 -19.45
C TRP A 191 -6.12 -3.63 -19.55
N VAL A 192 -4.84 -3.35 -19.43
CA VAL A 192 -3.80 -4.37 -19.41
C VAL A 192 -3.17 -4.39 -18.04
N ARG A 193 -3.17 -5.56 -17.41
CA ARG A 193 -2.47 -5.87 -16.19
C ARG A 193 -1.17 -6.58 -16.52
N LEU A 194 -0.06 -5.97 -16.18
CA LEU A 194 1.28 -6.47 -16.44
C LEU A 194 1.93 -6.86 -15.11
N THR A 195 2.29 -8.12 -14.97
CA THR A 195 3.14 -8.63 -13.90
C THR A 195 4.52 -8.99 -14.43
N ALA A 196 5.43 -9.44 -13.58
CA ALA A 196 6.73 -9.95 -14.02
C ALA A 196 6.65 -11.20 -14.90
N ARG A 197 5.51 -11.90 -14.95
CA ARG A 197 5.33 -13.20 -15.62
C ARG A 197 4.15 -13.25 -16.57
N THR A 198 3.14 -12.40 -16.40
CA THR A 198 1.88 -12.47 -17.14
C THR A 198 1.46 -11.13 -17.68
N VAL A 199 0.78 -11.15 -18.82
CA VAL A 199 0.03 -10.03 -19.37
C VAL A 199 -1.42 -10.47 -19.50
N GLU A 200 -2.31 -9.72 -18.85
CA GLU A 200 -3.75 -10.00 -18.84
C GLU A 200 -4.48 -8.79 -19.44
N ILE A 201 -5.42 -9.05 -20.33
CA ILE A 201 -6.20 -8.02 -21.02
C ILE A 201 -7.64 -8.10 -20.53
N PHE A 202 -8.16 -6.98 -20.04
CA PHE A 202 -9.52 -6.86 -19.50
C PHE A 202 -10.30 -5.85 -20.34
N HIS A 203 -11.52 -6.23 -20.70
CA HIS A 203 -12.49 -5.36 -21.33
C HIS A 203 -13.64 -5.15 -20.35
N HIS A 204 -13.85 -3.86 -19.93
CA HIS A 204 -14.75 -3.34 -18.89
C HIS A 204 -14.39 -3.68 -17.44
#